data_d5c99e0ec6cd87eb488ded8b182ba46e
#
_entry.id   d5c99e0ec6cd87eb488ded8b182ba46e
#
_cell.length_a   1.000
_cell.length_b   1.000
_cell.length_c   1.000
_cell.angle_alpha   90.00
_cell.angle_beta   90.00
_cell.angle_gamma   90.00
#
_symmetry.space_group_name_H-M   'P 1'
#
loop_
_entity.id
_entity.type
_entity.pdbx_description
1 polymer ?
#
loop_
_entity_poly.entity_id
_entity_poly.type
_entity_poly.pdbx_seq_one_letter_code
_entity_poly.pdbx_strand_id
1 'polypeptide(L)'
;MYNFESMSLLVYSRYWKVRILSLVFSVLAFTSSASSIKGKVVIDESWEPVIYLSAINSFDDFSTASFDFLVYQTVIDSSGYFEMKDIILPKGDRIYRLHICKKDDPISTIIIGGKDENFIHFIMNDTSSINIYAESEKPFFGNSIVVGNNANPTFSLLINLQKELLSPPSLPSKQNREFRKKQILNKYMDVVDTSYNVIIKLLALHLINESVESPELELMEKTGNELQVSDTSNPYYQSFVEELEYLVYQSGQSGLTKAEWLTLAILLLLFIMIGGVLLKRKGNRRDSVIAANTELLQSLSVQEKKVFELLKTGASNKEISSELNIEVSTVKSHVYKIFSRLRVKSRKEIVNSSW
;
A
#
# COMPACT_ATOMS: atom_id res chain seq x y z
N MET A 1 -50.13 57.99 -9.22
CA MET A 1 -50.33 56.59 -9.75
C MET A 1 -48.98 56.08 -10.25
N TYR A 2 -48.18 55.45 -9.39
CA TYR A 2 -46.86 54.96 -9.74
C TYR A 2 -47.00 53.57 -10.35
N ASN A 3 -46.35 53.37 -11.47
CA ASN A 3 -46.44 52.19 -12.33
C ASN A 3 -45.79 50.97 -11.63
N PHE A 4 -46.59 50.04 -11.14
CA PHE A 4 -46.17 48.82 -10.47
C PHE A 4 -45.52 47.78 -11.42
N GLU A 5 -45.68 47.93 -12.72
CA GLU A 5 -45.11 47.00 -13.73
C GLU A 5 -43.62 47.17 -14.00
N SER A 6 -43.08 48.40 -13.84
CA SER A 6 -41.63 48.63 -14.07
C SER A 6 -40.72 48.11 -12.95
N MET A 7 -41.25 47.93 -11.73
CA MET A 7 -40.51 47.47 -10.60
C MET A 7 -40.36 45.94 -10.58
N SER A 8 -41.34 45.18 -11.12
CA SER A 8 -41.30 43.73 -11.19
C SER A 8 -40.25 43.21 -12.20
N LEU A 9 -40.08 43.89 -13.34
CA LEU A 9 -39.10 43.54 -14.36
C LEU A 9 -37.65 43.77 -13.94
N LEU A 10 -37.37 44.79 -13.13
CA LEU A 10 -36.04 45.08 -12.58
C LEU A 10 -35.62 44.08 -11.49
N VAL A 11 -36.57 43.64 -10.68
CA VAL A 11 -36.30 42.62 -9.64
C VAL A 11 -36.08 41.24 -10.31
N TYR A 12 -36.86 40.87 -11.33
CA TYR A 12 -36.67 39.61 -12.06
C TYR A 12 -35.34 39.57 -12.82
N SER A 13 -34.89 40.69 -13.42
CA SER A 13 -33.60 40.72 -14.14
C SER A 13 -32.39 40.63 -13.20
N ARG A 14 -32.52 41.15 -11.96
CA ARG A 14 -31.46 40.99 -10.92
C ARG A 14 -31.39 39.58 -10.39
N TYR A 15 -32.53 38.90 -10.15
CA TYR A 15 -32.56 37.51 -9.71
C TYR A 15 -32.03 36.53 -10.75
N TRP A 16 -32.29 36.80 -12.04
CA TRP A 16 -31.77 35.96 -13.12
C TRP A 16 -30.25 36.10 -13.26
N LYS A 17 -29.70 37.32 -13.19
CA LYS A 17 -28.26 37.58 -13.24
C LYS A 17 -27.53 36.91 -12.06
N VAL A 18 -28.09 36.92 -10.87
CA VAL A 18 -27.52 36.24 -9.69
C VAL A 18 -27.57 34.72 -9.84
N ARG A 19 -28.66 34.18 -10.41
CA ARG A 19 -28.78 32.74 -10.69
C ARG A 19 -27.82 32.26 -11.77
N ILE A 20 -27.65 33.03 -12.84
CA ILE A 20 -26.68 32.72 -13.91
C ILE A 20 -25.26 32.82 -13.36
N LEU A 21 -24.94 33.82 -12.53
CA LEU A 21 -23.64 33.97 -11.90
C LEU A 21 -23.36 32.81 -10.92
N SER A 22 -24.35 32.36 -10.14
CA SER A 22 -24.21 31.20 -9.25
C SER A 22 -24.08 29.88 -10.03
N LEU A 23 -24.75 29.75 -11.17
CA LEU A 23 -24.61 28.56 -12.04
C LEU A 23 -23.25 28.54 -12.75
N VAL A 24 -22.75 29.68 -13.20
CA VAL A 24 -21.41 29.82 -13.79
C VAL A 24 -20.34 29.58 -12.73
N PHE A 25 -20.54 30.05 -11.48
CA PHE A 25 -19.61 29.75 -10.38
C PHE A 25 -19.65 28.28 -9.94
N SER A 26 -20.81 27.61 -10.01
CA SER A 26 -20.90 26.17 -9.72
C SER A 26 -20.31 25.30 -10.83
N VAL A 27 -20.32 25.76 -12.09
CA VAL A 27 -19.67 25.06 -13.22
C VAL A 27 -18.14 25.27 -13.21
N LEU A 28 -17.65 26.41 -12.69
CA LEU A 28 -16.22 26.68 -12.55
C LEU A 28 -15.58 25.97 -11.32
N ALA A 29 -16.38 25.46 -10.39
CA ALA A 29 -15.89 24.76 -9.19
C ALA A 29 -15.63 23.25 -9.40
N PHE A 30 -15.93 22.71 -10.59
CA PHE A 30 -15.60 21.33 -10.96
C PHE A 30 -14.44 21.25 -11.96
N THR A 31 -13.36 21.96 -11.70
CA THR A 31 -12.07 21.44 -12.17
C THR A 31 -11.67 20.37 -11.16
N SER A 32 -12.25 19.19 -11.27
CA SER A 32 -11.64 17.99 -10.72
C SER A 32 -10.25 17.94 -11.34
N SER A 33 -9.25 18.29 -10.55
CA SER A 33 -7.86 18.13 -10.95
C SER A 33 -7.63 16.63 -11.05
N ALA A 34 -7.85 16.08 -12.25
CA ALA A 34 -7.60 14.69 -12.52
C ALA A 34 -6.09 14.45 -12.47
N SER A 35 -5.69 13.34 -11.90
CA SER A 35 -4.28 12.98 -11.80
C SER A 35 -3.69 12.72 -13.19
N SER A 36 -2.45 13.08 -13.36
CA SER A 36 -1.72 12.87 -14.61
C SER A 36 -0.27 12.45 -14.37
N ILE A 37 0.27 11.69 -15.31
CA ILE A 37 1.70 11.33 -15.33
C ILE A 37 2.21 11.57 -16.73
N LYS A 38 3.37 12.19 -16.86
CA LYS A 38 4.06 12.32 -18.13
C LYS A 38 5.57 12.19 -17.95
N GLY A 39 6.23 11.80 -19.01
CA GLY A 39 7.67 11.64 -18.98
C GLY A 39 8.24 11.19 -20.32
N LYS A 40 9.50 10.82 -20.25
CA LYS A 40 10.24 10.30 -21.39
C LYS A 40 11.04 9.09 -20.98
N VAL A 41 10.95 8.01 -21.76
CA VAL A 41 11.77 6.82 -21.63
C VAL A 41 12.21 6.36 -23.01
N VAL A 42 13.50 6.11 -23.18
CA VAL A 42 14.04 5.64 -24.47
C VAL A 42 14.14 4.12 -24.42
N ILE A 43 13.43 3.46 -25.31
CA ILE A 43 13.39 1.99 -25.42
C ILE A 43 13.98 1.55 -26.76
N ASP A 44 14.55 0.36 -26.81
CA ASP A 44 14.97 -0.30 -28.03
C ASP A 44 13.89 -1.27 -28.55
N GLU A 45 14.13 -1.89 -29.70
CA GLU A 45 13.18 -2.78 -30.38
C GLU A 45 12.79 -4.05 -29.57
N SER A 46 13.54 -4.39 -28.53
CA SER A 46 13.22 -5.56 -27.67
C SER A 46 12.11 -5.29 -26.64
N TRP A 47 11.68 -4.05 -26.50
CA TRP A 47 10.66 -3.62 -25.54
C TRP A 47 9.33 -3.30 -26.22
N GLU A 48 8.23 -3.56 -25.50
CA GLU A 48 6.91 -3.09 -25.92
C GLU A 48 6.82 -1.56 -25.77
N PRO A 49 6.27 -0.82 -26.76
CA PRO A 49 6.10 0.61 -26.68
C PRO A 49 4.89 0.99 -25.80
N VAL A 50 4.75 0.32 -24.67
CA VAL A 50 3.67 0.52 -23.69
C VAL A 50 4.27 0.67 -22.31
N ILE A 51 3.78 1.66 -21.57
CA ILE A 51 4.15 1.88 -20.18
C ILE A 51 2.94 1.65 -19.28
N TYR A 52 3.15 0.95 -18.20
CA TYR A 52 2.12 0.48 -17.29
C TYR A 52 2.23 1.16 -15.93
N LEU A 53 1.09 1.51 -15.34
CA LEU A 53 0.98 2.01 -13.97
C LEU A 53 0.35 0.94 -13.09
N SER A 54 1.00 0.60 -12.00
CA SER A 54 0.52 -0.34 -11.00
C SER A 54 0.35 0.35 -9.65
N ALA A 55 -0.69 0.00 -8.89
CA ALA A 55 -0.87 0.42 -7.51
C ALA A 55 -0.17 -0.58 -6.56
N ILE A 56 0.65 -0.08 -5.66
CA ILE A 56 1.36 -0.87 -4.65
C ILE A 56 0.70 -0.62 -3.30
N ASN A 57 0.07 -1.61 -2.71
CA ASN A 57 -0.72 -1.46 -1.49
C ASN A 57 -0.02 -1.93 -0.20
N SER A 58 1.15 -2.56 -0.33
CA SER A 58 2.00 -2.99 0.78
C SER A 58 3.46 -2.78 0.43
N PHE A 59 4.31 -2.53 1.41
CA PHE A 59 5.76 -2.45 1.18
C PHE A 59 6.35 -3.80 0.74
N ASP A 60 5.76 -4.93 1.15
CA ASP A 60 6.13 -6.26 0.71
C ASP A 60 5.91 -6.49 -0.80
N ASP A 61 5.06 -5.67 -1.42
CA ASP A 61 4.73 -5.77 -2.84
C ASP A 61 5.73 -5.06 -3.76
N PHE A 62 6.77 -4.40 -3.21
CA PHE A 62 7.76 -3.66 -4.02
C PHE A 62 8.48 -4.55 -5.04
N SER A 63 8.74 -5.79 -4.68
CA SER A 63 9.38 -6.79 -5.56
C SER A 63 8.41 -7.82 -6.12
N THR A 64 7.11 -7.63 -5.94
CA THR A 64 6.08 -8.54 -6.44
C THR A 64 5.54 -8.10 -7.79
N ALA A 65 5.49 -9.01 -8.75
CA ALA A 65 4.84 -8.80 -10.04
C ALA A 65 3.45 -9.44 -10.03
N SER A 66 2.40 -8.65 -10.29
CA SER A 66 1.03 -9.15 -10.42
C SER A 66 0.23 -8.31 -11.40
N PHE A 67 -0.59 -8.98 -12.20
CA PHE A 67 -1.55 -8.31 -13.08
C PHE A 67 -2.62 -7.54 -12.28
N ASP A 68 -2.96 -8.01 -11.09
CA ASP A 68 -3.96 -7.39 -10.21
C ASP A 68 -3.56 -5.98 -9.71
N PHE A 69 -2.27 -5.62 -9.86
CA PHE A 69 -1.77 -4.30 -9.50
C PHE A 69 -1.96 -3.25 -10.59
N LEU A 70 -2.20 -3.67 -11.85
CA LEU A 70 -2.33 -2.76 -12.98
C LEU A 70 -3.57 -1.87 -12.83
N VAL A 71 -3.37 -0.56 -12.94
CA VAL A 71 -4.45 0.44 -12.86
C VAL A 71 -4.59 1.25 -14.13
N TYR A 72 -3.50 1.44 -14.90
CA TYR A 72 -3.50 2.23 -16.12
C TYR A 72 -2.36 1.84 -17.07
N GLN A 73 -2.49 2.19 -18.36
CA GLN A 73 -1.43 2.05 -19.35
C GLN A 73 -1.54 3.11 -20.43
N THR A 74 -0.43 3.42 -21.10
CA THR A 74 -0.39 4.29 -22.28
C THR A 74 0.74 3.89 -23.22
N VAL A 75 0.71 4.41 -24.44
CA VAL A 75 1.73 4.14 -25.45
C VAL A 75 2.88 5.14 -25.32
N ILE A 76 4.09 4.66 -25.54
CA ILE A 76 5.31 5.46 -25.67
C ILE A 76 5.46 5.80 -27.14
N ASP A 77 5.56 7.07 -27.49
CA ASP A 77 5.73 7.51 -28.86
C ASP A 77 7.19 7.29 -29.39
N SER A 78 7.39 7.55 -30.68
CA SER A 78 8.69 7.39 -31.32
C SER A 78 9.79 8.31 -30.77
N SER A 79 9.44 9.35 -30.03
CA SER A 79 10.40 10.23 -29.33
C SER A 79 10.72 9.74 -27.92
N GLY A 80 10.07 8.67 -27.47
CA GLY A 80 10.14 8.15 -26.11
C GLY A 80 9.19 8.84 -25.13
N TYR A 81 8.35 9.79 -25.58
CA TYR A 81 7.41 10.50 -24.72
C TYR A 81 6.16 9.65 -24.44
N PHE A 82 5.65 9.77 -23.22
CA PHE A 82 4.37 9.19 -22.81
C PHE A 82 3.59 10.16 -21.92
N GLU A 83 2.27 10.03 -21.94
CA GLU A 83 1.38 10.81 -21.11
C GLU A 83 0.15 9.97 -20.73
N MET A 84 -0.18 9.96 -19.43
CA MET A 84 -1.39 9.41 -18.85
C MET A 84 -2.20 10.57 -18.31
N LYS A 85 -3.43 10.74 -18.78
CA LYS A 85 -4.35 11.82 -18.37
C LYS A 85 -5.56 11.25 -17.68
N ASP A 86 -6.20 12.08 -16.88
CA ASP A 86 -7.49 11.78 -16.26
C ASP A 86 -7.50 10.43 -15.49
N ILE A 87 -6.38 10.15 -14.80
CA ILE A 87 -6.26 8.92 -14.03
C ILE A 87 -7.13 9.06 -12.78
N ILE A 88 -8.08 8.13 -12.61
CA ILE A 88 -8.94 8.08 -11.43
C ILE A 88 -8.25 7.27 -10.34
N LEU A 89 -7.82 7.95 -9.28
CA LEU A 89 -7.11 7.35 -8.15
C LEU A 89 -7.90 7.50 -6.86
N PRO A 90 -7.69 6.61 -5.87
CA PRO A 90 -8.17 6.82 -4.51
C PRO A 90 -7.61 8.12 -3.91
N LYS A 91 -8.38 8.74 -3.02
CA LYS A 91 -7.94 9.93 -2.30
C LYS A 91 -6.71 9.65 -1.44
N GLY A 92 -5.86 10.66 -1.32
CA GLY A 92 -4.66 10.61 -0.49
C GLY A 92 -3.45 9.97 -1.20
N ASP A 93 -2.29 10.15 -0.58
CA ASP A 93 -1.04 9.63 -1.10
C ASP A 93 -1.02 8.10 -1.11
N ARG A 94 -0.52 7.53 -2.22
CA ARG A 94 -0.27 6.10 -2.39
C ARG A 94 0.99 5.87 -3.20
N ILE A 95 1.56 4.69 -3.08
CA ILE A 95 2.72 4.28 -3.87
C ILE A 95 2.24 3.64 -5.17
N TYR A 96 2.84 4.08 -6.25
CA TYR A 96 2.63 3.53 -7.58
C TYR A 96 3.95 3.08 -8.18
N ARG A 97 3.87 2.13 -9.08
CA ARG A 97 4.98 1.65 -9.89
C ARG A 97 4.69 1.91 -11.36
N LEU A 98 5.59 2.61 -12.02
CA LEU A 98 5.61 2.72 -13.46
C LEU A 98 6.61 1.70 -14.01
N HIS A 99 6.24 0.93 -15.04
CA HIS A 99 7.13 -0.06 -15.62
C HIS A 99 6.85 -0.27 -17.12
N ILE A 100 7.84 -0.82 -17.81
CA ILE A 100 7.78 -1.25 -19.21
C ILE A 100 8.10 -2.75 -19.27
N CYS A 101 7.65 -3.45 -20.31
CA CYS A 101 7.89 -4.89 -20.49
C CYS A 101 8.65 -5.18 -21.76
N LYS A 102 9.44 -6.27 -21.77
CA LYS A 102 10.00 -6.81 -23.01
C LYS A 102 8.89 -7.43 -23.87
N LYS A 103 9.10 -7.45 -25.17
CA LYS A 103 8.24 -8.20 -26.09
C LYS A 103 8.20 -9.66 -25.64
N ASP A 104 7.04 -10.27 -25.75
CA ASP A 104 6.76 -11.65 -25.35
C ASP A 104 6.79 -11.96 -23.85
N ASP A 105 7.16 -11.01 -22.98
CA ASP A 105 7.03 -11.14 -21.53
C ASP A 105 5.60 -10.82 -21.06
N PRO A 106 5.13 -11.43 -19.96
CA PRO A 106 3.90 -11.00 -19.31
C PRO A 106 3.93 -9.51 -18.96
N ILE A 107 2.82 -8.79 -19.17
CA ILE A 107 2.73 -7.34 -18.95
C ILE A 107 2.94 -6.89 -17.50
N SER A 108 2.92 -7.81 -16.54
CA SER A 108 3.23 -7.55 -15.13
C SER A 108 4.70 -7.79 -14.79
N THR A 109 5.54 -8.19 -15.76
CA THR A 109 6.94 -8.56 -15.51
C THR A 109 7.76 -7.35 -15.05
N ILE A 110 8.44 -7.50 -13.90
CA ILE A 110 9.42 -6.54 -13.40
C ILE A 110 10.80 -7.21 -13.33
N ILE A 111 11.81 -6.47 -13.73
CA ILE A 111 13.22 -6.88 -13.69
C ILE A 111 13.90 -6.04 -12.61
N ILE A 112 14.35 -6.71 -11.55
CA ILE A 112 14.97 -6.07 -10.39
C ILE A 112 16.47 -6.06 -10.54
N GLY A 113 17.02 -4.86 -10.58
CA GLY A 113 18.47 -4.65 -10.69
C GLY A 113 19.07 -4.90 -12.08
N GLY A 114 20.31 -4.47 -12.27
CA GLY A 114 21.02 -4.60 -13.53
C GLY A 114 20.63 -3.54 -14.57
N LYS A 115 21.14 -3.73 -15.79
CA LYS A 115 20.93 -2.75 -16.88
C LYS A 115 19.48 -2.71 -17.38
N ASP A 116 18.76 -3.80 -17.26
CA ASP A 116 17.40 -3.95 -17.76
C ASP A 116 16.35 -3.72 -16.66
N GLU A 117 16.72 -3.14 -15.50
CA GLU A 117 15.75 -2.71 -14.49
C GLU A 117 14.71 -1.79 -15.14
N ASN A 118 13.44 -2.22 -15.10
CA ASN A 118 12.41 -1.71 -15.97
C ASN A 118 11.29 -0.96 -15.25
N PHE A 119 11.49 -0.55 -14.00
CA PHE A 119 10.45 0.10 -13.21
C PHE A 119 10.98 1.20 -12.29
N ILE A 120 10.06 2.06 -11.85
CA ILE A 120 10.29 3.06 -10.80
C ILE A 120 9.08 3.11 -9.89
N HIS A 121 9.30 3.25 -8.58
CA HIS A 121 8.26 3.54 -7.60
C HIS A 121 8.23 5.02 -7.27
N PHE A 122 7.04 5.56 -7.02
CA PHE A 122 6.84 6.94 -6.59
C PHE A 122 5.51 7.11 -5.87
N ILE A 123 5.37 8.24 -5.17
CA ILE A 123 4.14 8.61 -4.46
C ILE A 123 3.35 9.59 -5.32
N MET A 124 2.04 9.35 -5.46
CA MET A 124 1.08 10.28 -6.02
C MET A 124 -0.29 10.12 -5.36
N ASN A 125 -1.16 11.10 -5.55
CA ASN A 125 -2.55 11.11 -5.09
C ASN A 125 -3.51 11.50 -6.22
N ASP A 126 -4.79 11.56 -5.92
CA ASP A 126 -5.89 11.86 -6.83
C ASP A 126 -5.84 13.26 -7.48
N THR A 127 -4.92 14.12 -7.06
CA THR A 127 -4.74 15.48 -7.61
C THR A 127 -3.32 15.72 -8.15
N SER A 128 -2.45 14.71 -8.11
CA SER A 128 -1.05 14.85 -8.50
C SER A 128 -0.86 14.98 -10.00
N SER A 129 0.03 15.88 -10.40
CA SER A 129 0.58 15.93 -11.77
C SER A 129 2.06 15.56 -11.72
N ILE A 130 2.37 14.32 -12.07
CA ILE A 130 3.72 13.76 -11.96
C ILE A 130 4.48 13.92 -13.27
N ASN A 131 5.71 14.42 -13.16
CA ASN A 131 6.66 14.46 -14.27
C ASN A 131 7.84 13.56 -13.95
N ILE A 132 8.20 12.68 -14.87
CA ILE A 132 9.34 11.76 -14.74
C ILE A 132 10.39 12.11 -15.78
N TYR A 133 11.55 12.51 -15.29
CA TYR A 133 12.71 12.86 -16.10
C TYR A 133 13.75 11.74 -15.98
N ALA A 134 13.85 10.90 -17.00
CA ALA A 134 14.89 9.88 -17.11
C ALA A 134 16.09 10.44 -17.89
N GLU A 135 17.27 10.40 -17.29
CA GLU A 135 18.49 10.96 -17.90
C GLU A 135 19.29 9.92 -18.67
N SER A 136 19.04 8.65 -18.48
CA SER A 136 19.92 7.60 -19.01
C SER A 136 19.23 6.64 -19.95
N GLU A 137 20.01 6.05 -20.85
CA GLU A 137 19.54 5.00 -21.72
C GLU A 137 19.24 3.70 -20.97
N LYS A 138 20.05 3.35 -19.95
CA LYS A 138 19.85 2.15 -19.11
C LYS A 138 20.62 2.26 -17.79
N PRO A 139 20.05 1.82 -16.66
CA PRO A 139 18.67 1.32 -16.52
C PRO A 139 17.63 2.44 -16.76
N PHE A 140 16.50 2.09 -17.37
CA PHE A 140 15.51 3.07 -17.89
C PHE A 140 15.07 4.13 -16.89
N PHE A 141 15.01 3.80 -15.63
CA PHE A 141 14.58 4.71 -14.55
C PHE A 141 15.66 4.95 -13.49
N GLY A 142 16.90 4.50 -13.71
CA GLY A 142 17.95 4.45 -12.69
C GLY A 142 18.30 5.80 -12.06
N ASN A 143 18.33 6.87 -12.85
CA ASN A 143 18.60 8.23 -12.39
C ASN A 143 17.41 9.16 -12.61
N SER A 144 16.20 8.62 -12.62
CA SER A 144 15.01 9.42 -12.86
C SER A 144 14.70 10.34 -11.70
N ILE A 145 14.31 11.57 -12.02
CA ILE A 145 13.79 12.55 -11.08
C ILE A 145 12.27 12.56 -11.21
N VAL A 146 11.57 12.35 -10.11
CA VAL A 146 10.09 12.41 -10.03
C VAL A 146 9.68 13.72 -9.38
N VAL A 147 8.93 14.53 -10.11
CA VAL A 147 8.43 15.84 -9.66
C VAL A 147 6.91 15.84 -9.67
N GLY A 148 6.28 16.52 -8.71
CA GLY A 148 4.81 16.71 -8.64
C GLY A 148 4.17 16.22 -7.36
N ASN A 149 4.96 15.61 -6.44
CA ASN A 149 4.55 15.34 -5.07
C ASN A 149 5.76 15.55 -4.14
N ASN A 150 5.56 16.28 -3.05
CA ASN A 150 6.63 16.66 -2.14
C ASN A 150 7.25 15.49 -1.35
N ALA A 151 6.58 14.34 -1.31
CA ALA A 151 7.10 13.14 -0.66
C ALA A 151 8.15 12.41 -1.52
N ASN A 152 8.14 12.57 -2.85
CA ASN A 152 8.99 11.82 -3.76
C ASN A 152 10.50 11.97 -3.53
N PRO A 153 11.05 13.14 -3.22
CA PRO A 153 12.49 13.25 -2.93
C PRO A 153 12.93 12.37 -1.74
N THR A 154 12.16 12.39 -0.65
CA THR A 154 12.45 11.56 0.53
C THR A 154 12.18 10.08 0.25
N PHE A 155 11.12 9.76 -0.48
CA PHE A 155 10.84 8.41 -0.94
C PHE A 155 12.00 7.83 -1.75
N SER A 156 12.48 8.57 -2.76
CA SER A 156 13.60 8.17 -3.60
C SER A 156 14.89 8.00 -2.77
N LEU A 157 15.13 8.86 -1.79
CA LEU A 157 16.25 8.72 -0.87
C LEU A 157 16.18 7.39 -0.10
N LEU A 158 15.02 7.04 0.49
CA LEU A 158 14.83 5.80 1.23
C LEU A 158 15.08 4.57 0.35
N ILE A 159 14.52 4.54 -0.86
CA ILE A 159 14.71 3.44 -1.81
C ILE A 159 16.17 3.29 -2.23
N ASN A 160 16.88 4.39 -2.47
CA ASN A 160 18.30 4.36 -2.83
C ASN A 160 19.17 3.86 -1.66
N LEU A 161 18.85 4.25 -0.43
CA LEU A 161 19.54 3.74 0.76
C LEU A 161 19.29 2.24 0.97
N GLN A 162 18.08 1.75 0.70
CA GLN A 162 17.75 0.33 0.72
C GLN A 162 18.55 -0.44 -0.35
N LYS A 163 18.60 0.06 -1.59
CA LYS A 163 19.43 -0.53 -2.66
C LYS A 163 20.89 -0.63 -2.24
N GLU A 164 21.42 0.41 -1.58
CA GLU A 164 22.78 0.41 -1.05
C GLU A 164 23.01 -0.65 0.05
N LEU A 165 22.03 -0.87 0.93
CA LEU A 165 22.12 -1.92 1.95
C LEU A 165 22.09 -3.32 1.35
N LEU A 166 21.23 -3.55 0.35
CA LEU A 166 21.08 -4.85 -0.32
C LEU A 166 22.26 -5.19 -1.24
N SER A 167 22.85 -4.18 -1.86
CA SER A 167 24.00 -4.32 -2.77
C SER A 167 25.09 -3.32 -2.36
N PRO A 168 25.76 -3.53 -1.22
CA PRO A 168 26.75 -2.58 -0.75
C PRO A 168 27.90 -2.47 -1.74
N PRO A 169 28.41 -1.26 -1.98
CA PRO A 169 29.62 -1.08 -2.74
C PRO A 169 30.75 -1.88 -2.08
N SER A 170 31.76 -2.29 -2.86
CA SER A 170 32.89 -3.07 -2.35
C SER A 170 33.66 -2.27 -1.28
N LEU A 171 33.24 -2.43 -0.04
CA LEU A 171 33.88 -1.79 1.11
C LEU A 171 35.02 -2.69 1.63
N PRO A 172 36.19 -2.08 1.96
CA PRO A 172 37.44 -2.82 2.21
C PRO A 172 37.43 -3.66 3.50
N SER A 173 36.48 -3.45 4.41
CA SER A 173 36.42 -4.21 5.66
C SER A 173 35.00 -4.45 6.17
N LYS A 174 34.81 -5.47 7.01
CA LYS A 174 33.56 -5.73 7.73
C LYS A 174 33.15 -4.52 8.57
N GLN A 175 34.10 -3.89 9.27
CA GLN A 175 33.85 -2.70 10.10
C GLN A 175 33.28 -1.54 9.29
N ASN A 176 33.79 -1.30 8.07
CA ASN A 176 33.28 -0.25 7.20
C ASN A 176 31.83 -0.54 6.74
N ARG A 177 31.52 -1.80 6.48
CA ARG A 177 30.12 -2.20 6.15
C ARG A 177 29.18 -1.96 7.32
N GLU A 178 29.54 -2.39 8.54
CA GLU A 178 28.73 -2.15 9.73
C GLU A 178 28.57 -0.67 10.05
N PHE A 179 29.63 0.11 9.91
CA PHE A 179 29.56 1.56 10.08
C PHE A 179 28.60 2.20 9.06
N ARG A 180 28.68 1.78 7.79
CA ARG A 180 27.79 2.29 6.73
C ARG A 180 26.34 1.89 6.99
N LYS A 181 26.09 0.63 7.36
CA LYS A 181 24.76 0.17 7.79
C LYS A 181 24.20 1.06 8.90
N LYS A 182 24.98 1.33 9.95
CA LYS A 182 24.55 2.20 11.05
C LYS A 182 24.23 3.63 10.58
N GLN A 183 25.03 4.18 9.65
CA GLN A 183 24.71 5.51 9.06
C GLN A 183 23.38 5.51 8.33
N ILE A 184 23.06 4.45 7.58
CA ILE A 184 21.78 4.34 6.86
C ILE A 184 20.62 4.20 7.85
N LEU A 185 20.75 3.34 8.87
CA LEU A 185 19.73 3.21 9.92
C LEU A 185 19.46 4.55 10.62
N ASN A 186 20.49 5.31 10.96
CA ASN A 186 20.30 6.64 11.55
C ASN A 186 19.51 7.57 10.63
N LYS A 187 19.75 7.53 9.30
CA LYS A 187 18.95 8.31 8.35
C LYS A 187 17.50 7.86 8.30
N TYR A 188 17.22 6.57 8.39
CA TYR A 188 15.84 6.08 8.47
C TYR A 188 15.16 6.59 9.75
N MET A 189 15.85 6.53 10.90
CA MET A 189 15.33 7.07 12.18
C MET A 189 15.04 8.57 12.09
N ASP A 190 15.95 9.35 11.51
CA ASP A 190 15.74 10.79 11.28
C ASP A 190 14.47 11.04 10.45
N VAL A 191 14.21 10.20 9.44
CA VAL A 191 12.98 10.31 8.62
C VAL A 191 11.74 9.93 9.42
N VAL A 192 11.79 8.89 10.26
CA VAL A 192 10.67 8.53 11.15
C VAL A 192 10.32 9.69 12.07
N ASP A 193 11.31 10.35 12.66
CA ASP A 193 11.08 11.44 13.62
C ASP A 193 10.63 12.76 12.94
N THR A 194 11.10 13.05 11.72
CA THR A 194 10.90 14.36 11.09
C THR A 194 9.83 14.40 10.00
N SER A 195 9.45 13.24 9.41
CA SER A 195 8.47 13.24 8.32
C SER A 195 7.05 13.45 8.82
N TYR A 196 6.31 14.32 8.14
CA TYR A 196 4.86 14.48 8.31
C TYR A 196 4.04 13.59 7.36
N ASN A 197 4.66 13.04 6.32
CA ASN A 197 3.98 12.13 5.39
C ASN A 197 3.93 10.73 5.99
N VAL A 198 2.72 10.20 6.16
CA VAL A 198 2.46 8.90 6.79
C VAL A 198 3.16 7.76 6.07
N ILE A 199 3.11 7.73 4.73
CA ILE A 199 3.72 6.66 3.93
C ILE A 199 5.24 6.68 4.09
N ILE A 200 5.86 7.86 4.05
CA ILE A 200 7.30 8.02 4.23
C ILE A 200 7.75 7.55 5.62
N LYS A 201 7.00 7.95 6.66
CA LYS A 201 7.29 7.54 8.04
C LYS A 201 7.18 6.02 8.20
N LEU A 202 6.12 5.42 7.70
CA LEU A 202 5.89 3.97 7.76
C LEU A 202 6.90 3.19 6.90
N LEU A 203 7.27 3.70 5.71
CA LEU A 203 8.31 3.09 4.90
C LEU A 203 9.67 3.10 5.61
N ALA A 204 10.07 4.23 6.19
CA ALA A 204 11.33 4.32 6.92
C ALA A 204 11.36 3.33 8.09
N LEU A 205 10.26 3.18 8.83
CA LEU A 205 10.12 2.23 9.92
C LEU A 205 10.19 0.77 9.44
N HIS A 206 9.48 0.45 8.35
CA HIS A 206 9.56 -0.86 7.70
C HIS A 206 11.00 -1.22 7.30
N LEU A 207 11.72 -0.28 6.70
CA LEU A 207 13.13 -0.46 6.30
C LEU A 207 14.08 -0.63 7.51
N ILE A 208 13.79 0.00 8.65
CA ILE A 208 14.50 -0.26 9.91
C ILE A 208 14.27 -1.72 10.31
N ASN A 209 13.01 -2.15 10.41
CA ASN A 209 12.66 -3.50 10.84
C ASN A 209 13.24 -4.60 9.95
N GLU A 210 13.26 -4.39 8.62
CA GLU A 210 13.94 -5.31 7.70
C GLU A 210 15.46 -5.37 7.89
N SER A 211 16.06 -4.33 8.45
CA SER A 211 17.52 -4.18 8.56
C SER A 211 18.09 -4.64 9.90
N VAL A 212 17.24 -4.88 10.90
CA VAL A 212 17.64 -5.32 12.25
C VAL A 212 17.22 -6.76 12.51
N GLU A 213 17.88 -7.44 13.46
CA GLU A 213 17.54 -8.82 13.83
C GLU A 213 16.22 -8.91 14.61
N SER A 214 15.89 -7.85 15.33
CA SER A 214 14.66 -7.75 16.11
C SER A 214 13.97 -6.41 15.80
N PRO A 215 12.65 -6.42 15.58
CA PRO A 215 11.90 -5.19 15.34
C PRO A 215 12.06 -4.19 16.49
N GLU A 216 12.12 -2.92 16.14
CA GLU A 216 12.17 -1.79 17.09
C GLU A 216 10.75 -1.50 17.63
N LEU A 217 10.24 -2.40 18.47
CA LEU A 217 8.84 -2.40 18.94
C LEU A 217 8.46 -1.08 19.64
N GLU A 218 9.34 -0.52 20.49
CA GLU A 218 9.10 0.76 21.15
C GLU A 218 8.92 1.91 20.13
N LEU A 219 9.73 1.92 19.08
CA LEU A 219 9.62 2.89 18.00
C LEU A 219 8.31 2.69 17.20
N MET A 220 7.91 1.45 16.96
CA MET A 220 6.64 1.13 16.29
C MET A 220 5.44 1.58 17.13
N GLU A 221 5.42 1.29 18.43
CA GLU A 221 4.34 1.74 19.35
C GLU A 221 4.27 3.27 19.42
N LYS A 222 5.42 3.95 19.57
CA LYS A 222 5.49 5.41 19.53
C LYS A 222 4.90 5.95 18.23
N THR A 223 5.33 5.40 17.09
CA THR A 223 4.86 5.82 15.76
C THR A 223 3.36 5.54 15.58
N GLY A 224 2.88 4.39 16.01
CA GLY A 224 1.46 4.02 15.98
C GLY A 224 0.60 5.02 16.77
N ASN A 225 1.04 5.39 17.97
CA ASN A 225 0.34 6.37 18.81
C ASN A 225 0.30 7.77 18.17
N GLU A 226 1.38 8.20 17.51
CA GLU A 226 1.43 9.47 16.77
C GLU A 226 0.50 9.48 15.55
N LEU A 227 0.33 8.34 14.88
CA LEU A 227 -0.46 8.20 13.66
C LEU A 227 -1.94 7.89 13.89
N GLN A 228 -2.36 7.55 15.13
CA GLN A 228 -3.76 7.21 15.46
C GLN A 228 -4.80 8.25 15.03
N VAL A 229 -4.40 9.49 14.82
CA VAL A 229 -5.27 10.61 14.40
C VAL A 229 -5.32 10.75 12.88
N SER A 230 -4.51 9.99 12.13
CA SER A 230 -4.41 10.09 10.69
C SER A 230 -5.38 9.12 9.97
N ASP A 231 -5.47 9.24 8.66
CA ASP A 231 -6.37 8.46 7.79
C ASP A 231 -6.18 6.94 7.97
N THR A 232 -7.07 6.32 8.75
CA THR A 232 -7.10 4.87 8.99
C THR A 232 -7.49 4.05 7.76
N SER A 233 -7.94 4.68 6.67
CA SER A 233 -8.25 4.02 5.41
C SER A 233 -7.00 3.76 4.54
N ASN A 234 -5.84 4.27 4.95
CA ASN A 234 -4.58 4.09 4.23
C ASN A 234 -4.11 2.63 4.37
N PRO A 235 -3.89 1.88 3.26
CA PRO A 235 -3.54 0.46 3.32
C PRO A 235 -2.20 0.20 4.01
N TYR A 236 -1.24 1.11 3.92
CA TYR A 236 0.07 0.97 4.59
C TYR A 236 -0.07 1.11 6.10
N TYR A 237 -0.97 2.00 6.56
CA TYR A 237 -1.27 2.12 7.99
C TYR A 237 -1.98 0.87 8.52
N GLN A 238 -2.94 0.32 7.77
CA GLN A 238 -3.62 -0.92 8.16
C GLN A 238 -2.62 -2.09 8.28
N SER A 239 -1.74 -2.27 7.28
CA SER A 239 -0.69 -3.30 7.33
C SER A 239 0.25 -3.10 8.51
N PHE A 240 0.63 -1.86 8.81
CA PHE A 240 1.47 -1.52 9.95
C PHE A 240 0.80 -1.87 11.28
N VAL A 241 -0.48 -1.55 11.46
CA VAL A 241 -1.23 -1.88 12.68
C VAL A 241 -1.32 -3.40 12.87
N GLU A 242 -1.61 -4.14 11.80
CA GLU A 242 -1.65 -5.61 11.83
C GLU A 242 -0.28 -6.19 12.24
N GLU A 243 0.81 -5.66 11.70
CA GLU A 243 2.18 -6.06 12.06
C GLU A 243 2.50 -5.72 13.53
N LEU A 244 2.17 -4.51 13.97
CA LEU A 244 2.39 -4.07 15.35
C LEU A 244 1.62 -4.94 16.35
N GLU A 245 0.34 -5.20 16.12
CA GLU A 245 -0.49 -6.08 16.96
C GLU A 245 0.11 -7.48 17.06
N TYR A 246 0.61 -8.01 15.95
CA TYR A 246 1.26 -9.31 15.92
C TYR A 246 2.56 -9.33 16.73
N LEU A 247 3.41 -8.32 16.60
CA LEU A 247 4.68 -8.23 17.33
C LEU A 247 4.45 -8.04 18.84
N VAL A 248 3.49 -7.19 19.22
CA VAL A 248 3.08 -7.02 20.62
C VAL A 248 2.58 -8.34 21.21
N TYR A 249 1.77 -9.09 20.44
CA TYR A 249 1.33 -10.42 20.87
C TYR A 249 2.48 -11.41 21.02
N GLN A 250 3.44 -11.44 20.08
CA GLN A 250 4.60 -12.32 20.13
C GLN A 250 5.56 -12.00 21.27
N SER A 251 5.79 -10.72 21.55
CA SER A 251 6.74 -10.29 22.59
C SER A 251 6.25 -10.63 24.01
N GLY A 252 5.00 -11.06 24.15
CA GLY A 252 4.38 -11.27 25.45
C GLY A 252 4.20 -9.99 26.26
N GLN A 253 4.49 -8.85 25.62
CA GLN A 253 4.28 -7.51 26.18
C GLN A 253 2.85 -7.05 25.90
N SER A 254 1.84 -7.83 26.23
CA SER A 254 0.51 -7.26 26.43
C SER A 254 0.59 -6.40 27.68
N GLY A 255 1.01 -5.16 27.49
CA GLY A 255 1.20 -4.17 28.56
C GLY A 255 -0.08 -3.72 29.24
N LEU A 256 -1.10 -4.54 29.21
CA LEU A 256 -2.27 -4.38 30.03
C LEU A 256 -1.87 -4.71 31.48
N THR A 257 -1.95 -3.72 32.33
CA THR A 257 -1.83 -3.92 33.77
C THR A 257 -2.81 -5.00 34.24
N LYS A 258 -2.51 -5.67 35.36
CA LYS A 258 -3.45 -6.64 35.96
C LYS A 258 -4.87 -6.04 36.12
N ALA A 259 -4.96 -4.72 36.34
CA ALA A 259 -6.23 -3.99 36.44
C ALA A 259 -6.97 -3.89 35.09
N GLU A 260 -6.25 -3.67 34.00
CA GLU A 260 -6.85 -3.62 32.63
C GLU A 260 -7.27 -5.00 32.15
N TRP A 261 -6.50 -6.06 32.44
CA TRP A 261 -6.95 -7.44 32.24
C TRP A 261 -8.20 -7.75 33.03
N LEU A 262 -8.29 -7.26 34.28
CA LEU A 262 -9.47 -7.42 35.12
C LEU A 262 -10.69 -6.66 34.56
N THR A 263 -10.48 -5.44 34.04
CA THR A 263 -11.55 -4.67 33.40
C THR A 263 -12.02 -5.30 32.10
N LEU A 264 -11.11 -5.79 31.25
CA LEU A 264 -11.44 -6.53 30.04
C LEU A 264 -12.13 -7.86 30.35
N ALA A 265 -11.70 -8.58 31.39
CA ALA A 265 -12.37 -9.80 31.85
C ALA A 265 -13.80 -9.51 32.36
N ILE A 266 -14.00 -8.41 33.08
CA ILE A 266 -15.33 -7.96 33.54
C ILE A 266 -16.21 -7.55 32.35
N LEU A 267 -15.66 -6.80 31.39
CA LEU A 267 -16.37 -6.42 30.17
C LEU A 267 -16.72 -7.64 29.33
N LEU A 268 -15.81 -8.62 29.21
CA LEU A 268 -16.04 -9.87 28.54
C LEU A 268 -17.14 -10.70 29.25
N LEU A 269 -17.12 -10.77 30.58
CA LEU A 269 -18.15 -11.44 31.38
C LEU A 269 -19.53 -10.75 31.22
N LEU A 270 -19.55 -9.42 31.20
CA LEU A 270 -20.76 -8.64 30.94
C LEU A 270 -21.27 -8.89 29.52
N PHE A 271 -20.38 -8.94 28.54
CA PHE A 271 -20.72 -9.23 27.14
C PHE A 271 -21.24 -10.68 26.98
N ILE A 272 -20.61 -11.64 27.66
CA ILE A 272 -21.08 -13.04 27.68
C ILE A 272 -22.46 -13.16 28.40
N MET A 273 -22.66 -12.43 29.49
CA MET A 273 -23.97 -12.40 30.20
C MET A 273 -25.06 -11.78 29.30
N ILE A 274 -24.76 -10.64 28.67
CA ILE A 274 -25.68 -9.97 27.73
C ILE A 274 -25.93 -10.88 26.52
N GLY A 275 -24.88 -11.46 25.96
CA GLY A 275 -24.95 -12.45 24.87
C GLY A 275 -25.75 -13.69 25.24
N GLY A 276 -25.53 -14.21 26.44
CA GLY A 276 -26.27 -15.36 26.99
C GLY A 276 -27.79 -15.07 27.20
N VAL A 277 -28.10 -13.85 27.61
CA VAL A 277 -29.50 -13.38 27.74
C VAL A 277 -30.17 -13.21 26.38
N LEU A 278 -29.41 -12.68 25.38
CA LEU A 278 -29.93 -12.51 24.01
C LEU A 278 -30.04 -13.85 23.26
N LEU A 279 -29.12 -14.80 23.49
CA LEU A 279 -29.13 -16.14 22.89
C LEU A 279 -30.21 -17.06 23.49
N LYS A 280 -30.58 -16.88 24.77
CA LYS A 280 -31.73 -17.56 25.38
C LYS A 280 -33.03 -17.18 24.69
N ARG A 281 -33.08 -16.07 23.94
CA ARG A 281 -34.22 -15.60 23.15
C ARG A 281 -34.27 -16.11 21.69
N LYS A 282 -33.21 -16.74 21.17
CA LYS A 282 -33.18 -17.29 19.80
C LYS A 282 -32.59 -18.72 19.81
N GLY A 283 -33.48 -19.70 19.96
CA GLY A 283 -33.10 -21.09 19.70
C GLY A 283 -32.87 -21.36 18.22
N ASN A 284 -31.62 -21.58 17.84
CA ASN A 284 -31.22 -22.54 16.80
C ASN A 284 -29.72 -22.53 16.67
N ARG A 285 -29.07 -23.57 17.15
CA ARG A 285 -27.59 -23.64 17.35
C ARG A 285 -26.82 -24.37 16.25
N ARG A 286 -27.41 -24.76 15.14
CA ARG A 286 -26.64 -25.52 14.11
C ARG A 286 -26.14 -24.70 12.91
N ASP A 287 -26.73 -23.55 12.63
CA ASP A 287 -26.35 -22.79 11.41
C ASP A 287 -25.22 -21.76 11.65
N SER A 288 -24.86 -21.48 12.91
CA SER A 288 -23.94 -20.40 13.24
C SER A 288 -22.43 -20.74 13.05
N VAL A 289 -22.05 -22.01 13.17
CA VAL A 289 -20.63 -22.42 13.05
C VAL A 289 -20.21 -22.48 11.58
N ILE A 290 -21.10 -22.92 10.70
CA ILE A 290 -20.84 -22.97 9.26
C ILE A 290 -20.76 -21.54 8.68
N ALA A 291 -21.59 -20.63 9.17
CA ALA A 291 -21.56 -19.23 8.73
C ALA A 291 -20.24 -18.52 9.12
N ALA A 292 -19.72 -18.73 10.33
CA ALA A 292 -18.49 -18.10 10.79
C ALA A 292 -17.24 -18.53 10.00
N ASN A 293 -17.12 -19.83 9.70
CA ASN A 293 -16.02 -20.33 8.88
C ASN A 293 -16.13 -19.83 7.43
N THR A 294 -17.34 -19.70 6.91
CA THR A 294 -17.57 -19.17 5.57
C THR A 294 -17.18 -17.69 5.47
N GLU A 295 -17.45 -16.89 6.49
CA GLU A 295 -17.10 -15.47 6.53
C GLU A 295 -15.58 -15.27 6.61
N LEU A 296 -14.88 -16.05 7.43
CA LEU A 296 -13.41 -16.01 7.51
C LEU A 296 -12.76 -16.39 6.16
N LEU A 297 -13.27 -17.42 5.49
CA LEU A 297 -12.79 -17.79 4.15
C LEU A 297 -13.13 -16.75 3.08
N GLN A 298 -14.25 -16.05 3.19
CA GLN A 298 -14.60 -14.96 2.29
C GLN A 298 -13.68 -13.74 2.47
N SER A 299 -13.11 -13.52 3.64
CA SER A 299 -12.17 -12.42 3.91
C SER A 299 -10.82 -12.58 3.22
N LEU A 300 -10.48 -13.79 2.75
CA LEU A 300 -9.25 -14.04 1.99
C LEU A 300 -9.39 -13.46 0.58
N SER A 301 -8.34 -12.79 0.11
CA SER A 301 -8.24 -12.35 -1.27
C SER A 301 -8.20 -13.54 -2.25
N VAL A 302 -8.42 -13.30 -3.53
CA VAL A 302 -8.39 -14.35 -4.56
C VAL A 302 -7.07 -15.13 -4.55
N GLN A 303 -5.95 -14.43 -4.38
CA GLN A 303 -4.64 -15.06 -4.31
C GLN A 303 -4.42 -15.83 -3.01
N GLU A 304 -4.84 -15.27 -1.89
CA GLU A 304 -4.80 -15.96 -0.59
C GLU A 304 -5.65 -17.23 -0.59
N LYS A 305 -6.80 -17.23 -1.27
CA LYS A 305 -7.63 -18.44 -1.44
C LYS A 305 -6.89 -19.54 -2.22
N LYS A 306 -6.19 -19.19 -3.31
CA LYS A 306 -5.39 -20.16 -4.07
C LYS A 306 -4.26 -20.74 -3.20
N VAL A 307 -3.55 -19.91 -2.47
CA VAL A 307 -2.51 -20.35 -1.53
C VAL A 307 -3.10 -21.19 -0.41
N PHE A 308 -4.25 -20.82 0.12
CA PHE A 308 -4.94 -21.57 1.19
C PHE A 308 -5.36 -22.97 0.74
N GLU A 309 -5.90 -23.13 -0.45
CA GLU A 309 -6.24 -24.46 -0.99
C GLU A 309 -5.01 -25.38 -1.10
N LEU A 310 -3.89 -24.85 -1.55
CA LEU A 310 -2.63 -25.59 -1.59
C LEU A 310 -2.06 -25.87 -0.20
N LEU A 311 -2.27 -24.97 0.78
CA LEU A 311 -1.92 -25.21 2.17
C LEU A 311 -2.72 -26.36 2.79
N LYS A 312 -4.01 -26.49 2.45
CA LYS A 312 -4.88 -27.58 2.91
C LYS A 312 -4.40 -28.96 2.45
N THR A 313 -3.84 -29.03 1.24
CA THR A 313 -3.25 -30.28 0.73
C THR A 313 -1.88 -30.62 1.35
N GLY A 314 -1.33 -29.75 2.20
CA GLY A 314 -0.04 -29.92 2.83
C GLY A 314 1.16 -29.48 1.99
N ALA A 315 0.93 -28.82 0.85
CA ALA A 315 1.99 -28.41 -0.09
C ALA A 315 3.00 -27.43 0.56
N SER A 316 4.29 -27.67 0.41
CA SER A 316 5.36 -26.78 0.93
C SER A 316 5.37 -25.42 0.23
N ASN A 317 6.01 -24.40 0.81
CA ASN A 317 6.10 -23.08 0.19
C ASN A 317 6.82 -23.10 -1.18
N LYS A 318 7.73 -24.07 -1.40
CA LYS A 318 8.37 -24.25 -2.70
C LYS A 318 7.40 -24.84 -3.74
N GLU A 319 6.59 -25.80 -3.35
CA GLU A 319 5.58 -26.40 -4.22
C GLU A 319 4.50 -25.36 -4.58
N ILE A 320 4.04 -24.57 -3.60
CA ILE A 320 3.09 -23.47 -3.81
C ILE A 320 3.68 -22.41 -4.76
N SER A 321 4.96 -22.06 -4.57
CA SER A 321 5.71 -21.14 -5.42
C SER A 321 5.74 -21.62 -6.88
N SER A 322 6.04 -22.90 -7.08
CA SER A 322 6.08 -23.53 -8.42
C SER A 322 4.69 -23.60 -9.06
N GLU A 323 3.68 -23.96 -8.27
CA GLU A 323 2.30 -24.13 -8.77
C GLU A 323 1.65 -22.81 -9.18
N LEU A 324 1.90 -21.74 -8.40
CA LEU A 324 1.32 -20.43 -8.64
C LEU A 324 2.22 -19.50 -9.45
N ASN A 325 3.41 -19.96 -9.82
CA ASN A 325 4.43 -19.19 -10.56
C ASN A 325 4.75 -17.83 -9.90
N ILE A 326 4.94 -17.84 -8.57
CA ILE A 326 5.30 -16.65 -7.75
C ILE A 326 6.51 -16.98 -6.87
N GLU A 327 7.24 -15.98 -6.43
CA GLU A 327 8.41 -16.18 -5.57
C GLU A 327 8.07 -16.82 -4.22
N VAL A 328 8.99 -17.61 -3.66
CA VAL A 328 8.85 -18.24 -2.32
C VAL A 328 8.67 -17.20 -1.23
N SER A 329 9.27 -16.03 -1.35
CA SER A 329 9.11 -14.86 -0.48
C SER A 329 7.65 -14.37 -0.46
N THR A 330 7.04 -14.26 -1.63
CA THR A 330 5.63 -13.89 -1.80
C THR A 330 4.70 -14.95 -1.21
N VAL A 331 5.00 -16.24 -1.41
CA VAL A 331 4.24 -17.32 -0.75
C VAL A 331 4.28 -17.19 0.77
N LYS A 332 5.47 -16.91 1.35
CA LYS A 332 5.61 -16.70 2.80
C LYS A 332 4.72 -15.56 3.29
N SER A 333 4.70 -14.44 2.58
CA SER A 333 3.83 -13.29 2.91
C SER A 333 2.35 -13.67 2.86
N HIS A 334 1.91 -14.39 1.82
CA HIS A 334 0.53 -14.88 1.75
C HIS A 334 0.18 -15.86 2.87
N VAL A 335 1.08 -16.81 3.17
CA VAL A 335 0.90 -17.77 4.27
C VAL A 335 0.75 -17.04 5.61
N TYR A 336 1.58 -16.04 5.85
CA TYR A 336 1.49 -15.20 7.05
C TYR A 336 0.15 -14.48 7.15
N LYS A 337 -0.28 -13.79 6.07
CA LYS A 337 -1.58 -13.10 6.00
C LYS A 337 -2.75 -14.07 6.20
N ILE A 338 -2.69 -15.28 5.62
CA ILE A 338 -3.69 -16.33 5.80
C ILE A 338 -3.75 -16.75 7.27
N PHE A 339 -2.61 -17.02 7.91
CA PHE A 339 -2.57 -17.42 9.32
C PHE A 339 -3.16 -16.33 10.23
N SER A 340 -2.80 -15.07 9.99
CA SER A 340 -3.34 -13.92 10.71
C SER A 340 -4.85 -13.81 10.53
N ARG A 341 -5.36 -13.82 9.28
CA ARG A 341 -6.79 -13.67 8.97
C ARG A 341 -7.62 -14.84 9.46
N LEU A 342 -7.13 -16.07 9.29
CA LEU A 342 -7.81 -17.27 9.77
C LEU A 342 -7.57 -17.55 11.27
N ARG A 343 -6.73 -16.72 11.93
CA ARG A 343 -6.36 -16.84 13.34
C ARG A 343 -5.79 -18.20 13.73
N VAL A 344 -5.07 -18.82 12.79
CA VAL A 344 -4.39 -20.10 13.01
C VAL A 344 -2.92 -19.88 13.34
N LYS A 345 -2.38 -20.71 14.24
CA LYS A 345 -0.99 -20.60 14.72
C LYS A 345 -0.01 -21.48 13.95
N SER A 346 -0.52 -22.43 13.19
CA SER A 346 0.33 -23.39 12.49
C SER A 346 -0.32 -23.95 11.23
N ARG A 347 0.53 -24.39 10.30
CA ARG A 347 0.11 -25.10 9.10
C ARG A 347 -0.70 -26.37 9.41
N LYS A 348 -0.34 -27.07 10.50
CA LYS A 348 -1.07 -28.29 10.93
C LYS A 348 -2.53 -27.98 11.26
N GLU A 349 -2.82 -26.80 11.79
CA GLU A 349 -4.19 -26.38 12.06
C GLU A 349 -5.01 -26.23 10.77
N ILE A 350 -4.43 -25.70 9.70
CA ILE A 350 -5.09 -25.59 8.41
C ILE A 350 -5.38 -26.98 7.82
N VAL A 351 -4.39 -27.89 7.84
CA VAL A 351 -4.51 -29.23 7.28
C VAL A 351 -5.54 -30.08 8.03
N ASN A 352 -5.60 -29.95 9.35
CA ASN A 352 -6.43 -30.82 10.20
C ASN A 352 -7.83 -30.26 10.49
N SER A 353 -8.13 -29.04 10.10
CA SER A 353 -9.44 -28.41 10.36
C SER A 353 -10.38 -28.60 9.17
N SER A 354 -11.67 -28.80 9.46
CA SER A 354 -12.74 -28.84 8.45
C SER A 354 -13.18 -27.40 8.13
N TRP A 355 -12.49 -26.79 7.19
CA TRP A 355 -12.83 -25.47 6.65
C TRP A 355 -13.93 -25.56 5.59
#